data_3dfa63e95561ac3699f8a88da281dbb4
#
_entry.id   3dfa63e95561ac3699f8a88da281dbb4
#
_cell.length_a   1.000
_cell.length_b   1.000
_cell.length_c   1.000
_cell.angle_alpha   90.00
_cell.angle_beta   90.00
_cell.angle_gamma   90.00
#
_symmetry.space_group_name_H-M   'P 1'
#
loop_
_entity.id
_entity.type
_entity.pdbx_description
1 polymer ?
#
loop_
_entity_poly.entity_id
_entity_poly.type
_entity_poly.pdbx_seq_one_letter_code
_entity_poly.pdbx_strand_id
1 'polypeptide(L)'
;MGVFILSFLILVFGIISLIIYKRKYSGYIFKGENWLFTGLLCTIIGGAVIVVCGIICLCTNADINADLEYQNMLLERKSIEYRLKQAESENSFMTNGGVYYDAVQFNNDLREYKTYTHNFWVGWFWADQPAELEYIELNLEGS
;
A
#
# COMPACT_ATOMS: atom_id res chain seq x y z
N MET A 1 -3.59 -1.19 -7.98
CA MET A 1 -4.40 -1.26 -9.23
C MET A 1 -5.70 -2.06 -9.08
N GLY A 2 -5.71 -3.22 -8.43
CA GLY A 2 -6.88 -4.08 -8.34
C GLY A 2 -8.13 -3.44 -7.75
N VAL A 3 -8.00 -2.70 -6.64
CA VAL A 3 -9.14 -2.01 -5.99
C VAL A 3 -9.75 -0.96 -6.91
N PHE A 4 -8.95 -0.23 -7.67
CA PHE A 4 -9.44 0.76 -8.64
C PHE A 4 -10.23 0.12 -9.77
N ILE A 5 -9.70 -0.97 -10.33
CA ILE A 5 -10.37 -1.72 -11.40
C ILE A 5 -11.71 -2.26 -10.91
N LEU A 6 -11.72 -2.86 -9.71
CA LEU A 6 -12.95 -3.39 -9.11
C LEU A 6 -13.99 -2.29 -8.87
N SER A 7 -13.58 -1.17 -8.27
CA SER A 7 -14.48 -0.03 -8.01
C SER A 7 -15.01 0.59 -9.29
N PHE A 8 -14.18 0.69 -10.32
CA PHE A 8 -14.59 1.15 -11.65
C PHE A 8 -15.62 0.21 -12.29
N LEU A 9 -15.43 -1.11 -12.19
CA LEU A 9 -16.39 -2.08 -12.70
C LEU A 9 -17.72 -1.99 -11.95
N ILE A 10 -17.72 -1.82 -10.62
CA ILE A 10 -18.94 -1.64 -9.82
C ILE A 10 -19.68 -0.36 -10.25
N LEU A 11 -18.95 0.73 -10.46
CA LEU A 11 -19.52 2.00 -10.92
C LEU A 11 -20.14 1.87 -12.31
N VAL A 12 -19.44 1.25 -13.25
CA VAL A 12 -19.94 1.00 -14.61
C VAL A 12 -21.19 0.12 -14.59
N PHE A 13 -21.20 -0.94 -13.76
CA PHE A 13 -22.37 -1.80 -13.57
C PHE A 13 -23.56 -1.01 -13.02
N GLY A 14 -23.31 -0.12 -12.05
CA GLY A 14 -24.32 0.77 -11.49
C GLY A 14 -24.96 1.66 -12.55
N ILE A 15 -24.13 2.32 -13.40
CA ILE A 15 -24.59 3.19 -14.47
C ILE A 15 -25.39 2.39 -15.51
N ILE A 16 -24.92 1.22 -15.93
CA ILE A 16 -25.64 0.35 -16.88
C ILE A 16 -27.00 -0.05 -16.30
N SER A 17 -27.07 -0.42 -15.02
CA SER A 17 -28.32 -0.77 -14.35
C SER A 17 -29.33 0.38 -14.36
N LEU A 18 -28.87 1.63 -14.12
CA LEU A 18 -29.71 2.82 -14.21
C LEU A 18 -30.22 3.10 -15.62
N ILE A 19 -29.36 2.90 -16.63
CA ILE A 19 -29.74 3.07 -18.05
C ILE A 19 -30.82 2.03 -18.44
N ILE A 20 -30.64 0.77 -18.05
CA ILE A 20 -31.61 -0.31 -18.31
C ILE A 20 -32.93 0.01 -17.62
N TYR A 21 -32.90 0.46 -16.37
CA TYR A 21 -34.10 0.89 -15.65
C TYR A 21 -34.83 1.99 -16.41
N LYS A 22 -34.14 3.08 -16.76
CA LYS A 22 -34.72 4.19 -17.51
C LYS A 22 -35.31 3.77 -18.84
N ARG A 23 -34.64 2.89 -19.58
CA ARG A 23 -35.09 2.48 -20.92
C ARG A 23 -36.25 1.48 -20.89
N LYS A 24 -36.28 0.56 -19.94
CA LYS A 24 -37.20 -0.56 -19.90
C LYS A 24 -38.42 -0.32 -19.02
N TYR A 25 -38.27 0.46 -17.96
CA TYR A 25 -39.29 0.61 -16.91
C TYR A 25 -39.85 2.03 -16.72
N SER A 26 -39.45 2.98 -17.55
CA SER A 26 -39.82 4.40 -17.50
C SER A 26 -41.36 4.66 -17.52
N GLY A 27 -42.18 3.64 -17.80
CA GLY A 27 -43.62 3.76 -17.76
C GLY A 27 -44.32 2.99 -16.63
N TYR A 28 -43.58 2.26 -15.77
CA TYR A 28 -44.16 1.40 -14.73
C TYR A 28 -43.52 1.69 -13.37
N ILE A 29 -44.25 2.38 -12.51
CA ILE A 29 -43.78 2.89 -11.22
C ILE A 29 -43.32 1.79 -10.25
N PHE A 30 -43.83 0.55 -10.38
CA PHE A 30 -43.54 -0.54 -9.43
C PHE A 30 -42.75 -1.74 -10.01
N LYS A 31 -42.53 -1.80 -11.32
CA LYS A 31 -41.76 -2.89 -11.93
C LYS A 31 -40.33 -2.42 -12.21
N GLY A 32 -39.40 -2.80 -11.38
CA GLY A 32 -37.97 -2.51 -11.58
C GLY A 32 -37.29 -1.74 -10.44
N GLU A 33 -37.98 -1.56 -9.30
CA GLU A 33 -37.41 -0.91 -8.10
C GLU A 33 -36.07 -1.53 -7.69
N ASN A 34 -35.94 -2.87 -7.77
CA ASN A 34 -34.69 -3.55 -7.46
C ASN A 34 -33.54 -3.13 -8.38
N TRP A 35 -33.81 -2.89 -9.67
CA TRP A 35 -32.79 -2.43 -10.62
C TRP A 35 -32.37 -0.99 -10.37
N LEU A 36 -33.35 -0.15 -10.01
CA LEU A 36 -33.06 1.25 -9.66
C LEU A 36 -32.25 1.31 -8.36
N PHE A 37 -32.69 0.58 -7.33
CA PHE A 37 -32.00 0.55 -6.03
C PHE A 37 -30.58 -0.01 -6.16
N THR A 38 -30.43 -1.15 -6.84
CA THR A 38 -29.11 -1.77 -7.09
C THR A 38 -28.20 -0.84 -7.90
N GLY A 39 -28.73 -0.23 -8.97
CA GLY A 39 -27.96 0.71 -9.77
C GLY A 39 -27.50 1.94 -8.99
N LEU A 40 -28.38 2.52 -8.18
CA LEU A 40 -28.06 3.67 -7.34
C LEU A 40 -27.03 3.30 -6.25
N LEU A 41 -27.23 2.19 -5.57
CA LEU A 41 -26.32 1.70 -4.54
C LEU A 41 -24.92 1.43 -5.10
N CYS A 42 -24.81 0.71 -6.21
CA CYS A 42 -23.53 0.44 -6.86
C CYS A 42 -22.82 1.71 -7.35
N THR A 43 -23.59 2.68 -7.86
CA THR A 43 -23.01 3.96 -8.30
C THR A 43 -22.48 4.78 -7.14
N ILE A 44 -23.20 4.84 -6.02
CA ILE A 44 -22.76 5.56 -4.81
C ILE A 44 -21.54 4.89 -4.21
N ILE A 45 -21.58 3.58 -3.99
CA ILE A 45 -20.48 2.84 -3.38
C ILE A 45 -19.23 2.90 -4.28
N GLY A 46 -19.36 2.60 -5.58
CA GLY A 46 -18.26 2.63 -6.53
C GLY A 46 -17.64 4.02 -6.64
N GLY A 47 -18.48 5.07 -6.70
CA GLY A 47 -18.01 6.46 -6.73
C GLY A 47 -17.30 6.87 -5.44
N ALA A 48 -17.85 6.56 -4.28
CA ALA A 48 -17.25 6.86 -2.99
C ALA A 48 -15.88 6.19 -2.81
N VAL A 49 -15.74 4.92 -3.19
CA VAL A 49 -14.46 4.20 -3.12
C VAL A 49 -13.42 4.83 -4.05
N ILE A 50 -13.80 5.21 -5.28
CA ILE A 50 -12.87 5.87 -6.21
C ILE A 50 -12.38 7.21 -5.64
N VAL A 51 -13.26 8.02 -5.05
CA VAL A 51 -12.89 9.30 -4.46
C VAL A 51 -11.95 9.09 -3.27
N VAL A 52 -12.29 8.18 -2.35
CA VAL A 52 -11.44 7.89 -1.18
C VAL A 52 -10.07 7.35 -1.62
N CYS A 53 -10.03 6.40 -2.54
CA CYS A 53 -8.78 5.88 -3.09
C CYS A 53 -7.97 6.98 -3.81
N GLY A 54 -8.63 7.86 -4.55
CA GLY A 54 -7.97 9.00 -5.20
C GLY A 54 -7.33 9.97 -4.20
N ILE A 55 -8.04 10.29 -3.11
CA ILE A 55 -7.51 11.16 -2.04
C ILE A 55 -6.31 10.48 -1.35
N ILE A 56 -6.42 9.22 -0.99
CA ILE A 56 -5.31 8.46 -0.37
C ILE A 56 -4.12 8.44 -1.33
N CYS A 57 -4.34 8.16 -2.61
CA CYS A 57 -3.28 8.15 -3.63
C CYS A 57 -2.56 9.51 -3.73
N LEU A 58 -3.31 10.61 -3.75
CA LEU A 58 -2.72 11.95 -3.77
C LEU A 58 -1.94 12.29 -2.50
N CYS A 59 -2.37 11.78 -1.35
CA CYS A 59 -1.69 12.02 -0.07
C CYS A 59 -0.43 11.15 0.12
N THR A 60 -0.43 9.92 -0.42
CA THR A 60 0.66 8.95 -0.18
C THR A 60 1.71 8.89 -1.29
N ASN A 61 1.31 9.15 -2.54
CA ASN A 61 2.19 9.09 -3.72
C ASN A 61 2.61 10.45 -4.25
N ALA A 62 2.51 11.52 -3.44
CA ALA A 62 3.23 12.72 -3.80
C ALA A 62 4.72 12.38 -3.80
N ASP A 63 5.43 12.59 -4.91
CA ASP A 63 6.85 12.29 -5.10
C ASP A 63 7.74 12.77 -3.93
N ILE A 64 7.32 13.87 -3.29
CA ILE A 64 8.01 14.45 -2.13
C ILE A 64 8.02 13.50 -0.92
N ASN A 65 6.92 12.79 -0.65
CA ASN A 65 6.84 11.87 0.48
C ASN A 65 7.62 10.58 0.20
N ALA A 66 7.61 10.12 -1.04
CA ALA A 66 8.35 8.93 -1.46
C ALA A 66 9.87 9.11 -1.31
N ASP A 67 10.39 10.26 -1.76
CA ASP A 67 11.82 10.57 -1.65
C ASP A 67 12.23 10.77 -0.19
N LEU A 68 11.40 11.43 0.62
CA LEU A 68 11.65 11.60 2.05
C LEU A 68 11.68 10.26 2.79
N GLU A 69 10.75 9.36 2.50
CA GLU A 69 10.68 8.04 3.11
C GLU A 69 11.89 7.19 2.73
N TYR A 70 12.29 7.21 1.46
CA TYR A 70 13.50 6.57 1.00
C TYR A 70 14.75 7.08 1.71
N GLN A 71 14.91 8.41 1.82
CA GLN A 71 16.06 9.02 2.50
C GLN A 71 16.08 8.65 3.99
N ASN A 72 14.94 8.62 4.66
CA ASN A 72 14.85 8.23 6.06
C ASN A 72 15.26 6.76 6.27
N MET A 73 14.73 5.84 5.46
CA MET A 73 15.10 4.42 5.52
C MET A 73 16.58 4.20 5.18
N LEU A 74 17.12 4.95 4.21
CA LEU A 74 18.53 4.88 3.85
C LEU A 74 19.45 5.37 4.99
N LEU A 75 19.06 6.44 5.69
CA LEU A 75 19.79 6.96 6.84
C LEU A 75 19.74 5.99 8.02
N GLU A 76 18.58 5.42 8.29
CA GLU A 76 18.40 4.40 9.31
C GLU A 76 19.28 3.17 9.04
N ARG A 77 19.23 2.63 7.81
CA ARG A 77 20.10 1.55 7.38
C ARG A 77 21.57 1.85 7.62
N LYS A 78 22.04 3.00 7.15
CA LYS A 78 23.46 3.42 7.34
C LYS A 78 23.84 3.54 8.81
N SER A 79 22.94 4.05 9.65
CA SER A 79 23.15 4.16 11.08
C SER A 79 23.31 2.79 11.74
N ILE A 80 22.47 1.83 11.38
CA ILE A 80 22.53 0.46 11.88
C ILE A 80 23.81 -0.24 11.41
N GLU A 81 24.15 -0.14 10.13
CA GLU A 81 25.39 -0.71 9.57
C GLU A 81 26.65 -0.14 10.25
N TYR A 82 26.65 1.16 10.54
CA TYR A 82 27.77 1.80 11.26
C TYR A 82 27.89 1.24 12.69
N ARG A 83 26.77 1.13 13.40
CA ARG A 83 26.73 0.57 14.78
C ARG A 83 27.13 -0.91 14.80
N LEU A 84 26.72 -1.70 13.78
CA LEU A 84 27.16 -3.09 13.65
C LEU A 84 28.68 -3.21 13.49
N LYS A 85 29.28 -2.42 12.59
CA LYS A 85 30.74 -2.40 12.41
C LYS A 85 31.50 -1.98 13.67
N GLN A 86 30.95 -1.03 14.42
CA GLN A 86 31.54 -0.61 15.69
C GLN A 86 31.43 -1.73 16.73
N ALA A 87 30.27 -2.37 16.83
CA ALA A 87 30.05 -3.48 17.77
C ALA A 87 30.95 -4.68 17.47
N GLU A 88 31.18 -5.01 16.20
CA GLU A 88 32.13 -6.05 15.78
C GLU A 88 33.57 -5.70 16.17
N SER A 89 33.96 -4.42 16.06
CA SER A 89 35.32 -3.98 16.40
C SER A 89 35.61 -3.99 17.90
N GLU A 90 34.59 -3.76 18.75
CA GLU A 90 34.76 -3.65 20.21
C GLU A 90 34.64 -5.00 20.94
N ASN A 91 34.29 -6.07 20.27
CA ASN A 91 34.13 -7.43 20.82
C ASN A 91 33.24 -7.49 22.09
N SER A 92 32.32 -6.52 22.24
CA SER A 92 31.48 -6.32 23.41
C SER A 92 30.13 -7.01 23.24
N PHE A 93 30.00 -8.19 23.83
CA PHE A 93 28.79 -9.03 23.74
C PHE A 93 27.51 -8.34 24.24
N MET A 94 27.60 -7.37 25.16
CA MET A 94 26.43 -6.67 25.71
C MET A 94 25.89 -5.56 24.80
N THR A 95 26.72 -4.94 24.00
CA THR A 95 26.29 -3.87 23.07
C THR A 95 25.73 -4.44 21.78
N ASN A 96 26.16 -5.63 21.40
CA ASN A 96 25.80 -6.29 20.13
C ASN A 96 24.33 -6.67 20.05
N GLY A 97 23.70 -7.16 21.14
CA GLY A 97 22.33 -7.67 21.10
C GLY A 97 21.29 -6.64 20.65
N GLY A 98 21.44 -5.38 21.10
CA GLY A 98 20.52 -4.30 20.71
C GLY A 98 20.64 -3.94 19.23
N VAL A 99 21.88 -3.84 18.70
CA VAL A 99 22.12 -3.47 17.31
C VAL A 99 21.69 -4.57 16.35
N TYR A 100 21.91 -5.84 16.71
CA TYR A 100 21.38 -6.97 15.94
C TYR A 100 19.86 -6.99 15.91
N TYR A 101 19.20 -6.68 17.02
CA TYR A 101 17.75 -6.56 17.06
C TYR A 101 17.24 -5.47 16.13
N ASP A 102 17.86 -4.28 16.16
CA ASP A 102 17.52 -3.15 15.30
C ASP A 102 17.67 -3.55 13.81
N ALA A 103 18.73 -4.27 13.45
CA ALA A 103 18.96 -4.73 12.10
C ALA A 103 17.93 -5.78 11.64
N VAL A 104 17.56 -6.71 12.51
CA VAL A 104 16.49 -7.68 12.23
C VAL A 104 15.15 -6.98 12.07
N GLN A 105 14.85 -5.99 12.93
CA GLN A 105 13.62 -5.22 12.82
C GLN A 105 13.57 -4.44 11.51
N PHE A 106 14.62 -3.70 11.17
CA PHE A 106 14.73 -3.02 9.88
C PHE A 106 14.50 -3.94 8.68
N ASN A 107 15.14 -5.12 8.69
CA ASN A 107 14.96 -6.10 7.62
C ASN A 107 13.52 -6.64 7.54
N ASN A 108 12.84 -6.81 8.68
CA ASN A 108 11.43 -7.21 8.69
C ASN A 108 10.53 -6.11 8.13
N ASP A 109 10.75 -4.85 8.53
CA ASP A 109 9.98 -3.71 8.05
C ASP A 109 10.19 -3.51 6.54
N LEU A 110 11.43 -3.64 6.06
CA LEU A 110 11.76 -3.59 4.64
C LEU A 110 11.11 -4.75 3.86
N ARG A 111 11.06 -5.96 4.43
CA ARG A 111 10.39 -7.12 3.81
C ARG A 111 8.89 -6.88 3.69
N GLU A 112 8.27 -6.34 4.74
CA GLU A 112 6.86 -5.99 4.77
C GLU A 112 6.57 -4.91 3.71
N TYR A 113 7.39 -3.88 3.63
CA TYR A 113 7.31 -2.82 2.63
C TYR A 113 7.38 -3.38 1.20
N LYS A 114 8.38 -4.23 0.90
CA LYS A 114 8.51 -4.91 -0.40
C LYS A 114 7.29 -5.76 -0.74
N THR A 115 6.72 -6.43 0.24
CA THR A 115 5.51 -7.25 0.05
C THR A 115 4.32 -6.40 -0.34
N TYR A 116 4.11 -5.25 0.30
CA TYR A 116 3.02 -4.33 -0.04
C TYR A 116 3.22 -3.66 -1.39
N THR A 117 4.43 -3.22 -1.72
CA THR A 117 4.75 -2.61 -3.02
C THR A 117 4.46 -3.56 -4.19
N HIS A 118 4.79 -4.84 -4.06
CA HIS A 118 4.53 -5.85 -5.09
C HIS A 118 3.10 -6.39 -5.10
N ASN A 119 2.25 -5.99 -4.14
CA ASN A 119 0.87 -6.47 -4.08
C ASN A 119 0.01 -5.78 -5.13
N PHE A 120 -0.61 -6.56 -6.03
CA PHE A 120 -1.47 -6.06 -7.11
C PHE A 120 -2.62 -5.16 -6.61
N TRP A 121 -3.17 -5.42 -5.40
CA TRP A 121 -4.34 -4.72 -4.89
C TRP A 121 -4.02 -3.40 -4.20
N VAL A 122 -2.89 -3.32 -3.51
CA VAL A 122 -2.52 -2.19 -2.65
C VAL A 122 -1.18 -1.55 -3.02
N GLY A 123 -0.35 -2.20 -3.83
CA GLY A 123 1.01 -1.75 -4.13
C GLY A 123 1.11 -0.36 -4.72
N TRP A 124 0.08 0.11 -5.40
CA TRP A 124 0.04 1.45 -5.98
C TRP A 124 -0.12 2.59 -4.95
N PHE A 125 -0.38 2.27 -3.68
CA PHE A 125 -0.34 3.23 -2.55
C PHE A 125 1.08 3.39 -1.97
N TRP A 126 2.02 2.51 -2.34
CA TRP A 126 3.37 2.45 -1.80
C TRP A 126 4.38 2.91 -2.85
N ALA A 127 5.37 3.69 -2.44
CA ALA A 127 6.42 4.13 -3.34
C ALA A 127 7.38 2.98 -3.68
N ASP A 128 7.86 2.91 -4.91
CA ASP A 128 8.76 1.84 -5.35
C ASP A 128 10.20 2.03 -4.80
N GLN A 129 10.65 3.28 -4.65
CA GLN A 129 12.03 3.60 -4.26
C GLN A 129 12.50 2.95 -2.95
N PRO A 130 11.78 2.97 -1.82
CA PRO A 130 12.20 2.28 -0.61
C PRO A 130 12.32 0.76 -0.77
N ALA A 131 11.52 0.17 -1.67
CA ALA A 131 11.58 -1.26 -1.96
C ALA A 131 12.86 -1.70 -2.70
N GLU A 132 13.62 -0.77 -3.28
CA GLU A 132 14.90 -1.03 -3.93
C GLU A 132 16.05 -1.20 -2.91
N LEU A 133 15.85 -0.81 -1.65
CA LEU A 133 16.86 -0.99 -0.62
C LEU A 133 17.20 -2.47 -0.41
N GLU A 134 18.49 -2.73 -0.18
CA GLU A 134 18.98 -4.06 0.16
C GLU A 134 18.85 -4.31 1.66
N TYR A 135 18.66 -5.57 2.03
CA TYR A 135 18.69 -6.01 3.43
C TYR A 135 20.05 -5.78 4.06
N ILE A 136 20.07 -5.55 5.38
CA ILE A 136 21.31 -5.52 6.14
C ILE A 136 21.79 -6.96 6.31
N GLU A 137 23.02 -7.26 5.87
CA GLU A 137 23.64 -8.56 6.06
C GLU A 137 24.04 -8.74 7.53
N LEU A 138 23.55 -9.81 8.14
CA LEU A 138 23.89 -10.16 9.50
C LEU A 138 24.86 -11.34 9.46
N ASN A 139 26.14 -11.09 9.77
CA ASN A 139 27.12 -12.16 9.96
C ASN A 139 26.84 -12.89 11.27
N LEU A 140 26.10 -14.01 11.19
CA LEU A 140 25.84 -14.89 12.31
C LEU A 140 26.95 -15.97 12.49
N GLU A 141 28.05 -15.88 11.74
CA GLU A 141 29.21 -16.79 11.83
C GLU A 141 30.10 -16.41 13.03
N GLY A 142 29.62 -16.58 14.23
CA GLY A 142 30.34 -16.26 15.46
C GLY A 142 29.87 -17.07 16.68
N SER A 143 29.26 -18.25 16.46
CA SER A 143 28.88 -19.15 17.56
C SER A 143 29.58 -20.51 17.45
#